data_8a7dbce4da65964c23ac5048fdebeb10
#
_entry.id   8a7dbce4da65964c23ac5048fdebeb10
#
_cell.length_a   1.000
_cell.length_b   1.000
_cell.length_c   1.000
_cell.angle_alpha   90.00
_cell.angle_beta   90.00
_cell.angle_gamma   90.00
#
_symmetry.space_group_name_H-M   'P 1'
#
loop_
_entity.id
_entity.type
_entity.pdbx_description
1 polymer ?
#
loop_
_entity_poly.entity_id
_entity_poly.type
_entity_poly.pdbx_seq_one_letter_code
_entity_poly.pdbx_strand_id
1 'polypeptide(L)'
;MSCNVVVGGFFGDEGKGKIVAYLALKDRPAIVARGGVGPNAGHTVIVDGKKYSLRMIPSGFLNSECRLLIGPGVSVDPGVLAMEIEITGVDSRLGIDPHCPVIEKRHIEQENISEHLKAKLGSTGSGSGACVAERALRTVKTAKDVPELAKYMADVPSEVNEALDKGMGVLVEGTQGTYLSLYHGTYPYCTSKDVCASAICSDVGLGPTRVSDVTLVLKSFVTRVGEGPLPGQLSRDEVLRRGWMEYGTVTGRERRAAPFDFNLARRAVMLNGATQIALTKIDLISPEASGVRSYEELPVKAKEFIERIEGETMRPVTLIGTGPSTFDMIDRRHRE
;
A
#
# COMPACT_ATOMS: atom_id res chain seq x y z
N MET A 1 7.00 13.13 -18.02
CA MET A 1 7.01 12.38 -16.76
C MET A 1 5.58 12.14 -16.32
N SER A 2 5.30 11.11 -15.56
CA SER A 2 3.98 10.51 -15.41
C SER A 2 3.51 10.51 -13.96
N CYS A 3 2.21 10.38 -13.74
CA CYS A 3 1.62 10.07 -12.44
C CYS A 3 1.38 8.57 -12.38
N ASN A 4 2.03 7.87 -11.44
CA ASN A 4 1.82 6.45 -11.20
C ASN A 4 1.15 6.22 -9.84
N VAL A 5 0.03 5.50 -9.84
CA VAL A 5 -0.72 5.15 -8.62
C VAL A 5 -0.48 3.69 -8.28
N VAL A 6 0.10 3.41 -7.11
CA VAL A 6 0.42 2.06 -6.64
C VAL A 6 -0.62 1.58 -5.65
N VAL A 7 -1.36 0.53 -6.00
CA VAL A 7 -2.44 -0.04 -5.18
C VAL A 7 -2.31 -1.55 -4.98
N GLY A 8 -2.92 -2.08 -3.94
CA GLY A 8 -2.92 -3.52 -3.65
C GLY A 8 -4.07 -4.26 -4.32
N GLY A 9 -3.81 -5.45 -4.86
CA GLY A 9 -4.80 -6.20 -5.62
C GLY A 9 -5.60 -7.22 -4.80
N PHE A 10 -5.14 -7.62 -3.61
CA PHE A 10 -5.79 -8.65 -2.80
C PHE A 10 -6.33 -8.09 -1.47
N PHE A 11 -5.92 -8.66 -0.34
CA PHE A 11 -6.38 -8.28 1.00
C PHE A 11 -5.32 -7.50 1.80
N GLY A 12 -4.47 -6.73 1.12
CA GLY A 12 -3.34 -6.04 1.73
C GLY A 12 -2.09 -6.92 1.82
N ASP A 13 -1.00 -6.32 2.28
CA ASP A 13 0.30 -7.01 2.49
C ASP A 13 0.94 -7.60 1.22
N GLU A 14 0.60 -7.04 0.04
CA GLU A 14 1.17 -7.45 -1.24
C GLU A 14 2.60 -6.92 -1.46
N GLY A 15 3.11 -6.05 -0.57
CA GLY A 15 4.45 -5.50 -0.69
C GLY A 15 4.50 -4.12 -1.39
N LYS A 16 3.42 -3.33 -1.31
CA LYS A 16 3.37 -1.96 -1.86
C LYS A 16 4.54 -1.09 -1.44
N GLY A 17 4.92 -1.14 -0.15
CA GLY A 17 6.05 -0.35 0.36
C GLY A 17 7.36 -0.65 -0.37
N LYS A 18 7.67 -1.92 -0.65
CA LYS A 18 8.82 -2.32 -1.46
C LYS A 18 8.75 -1.73 -2.88
N ILE A 19 7.58 -1.84 -3.53
CA ILE A 19 7.39 -1.35 -4.91
C ILE A 19 7.54 0.17 -4.95
N VAL A 20 6.90 0.90 -4.03
CA VAL A 20 6.99 2.37 -3.95
C VAL A 20 8.43 2.81 -3.67
N ALA A 21 9.13 2.16 -2.73
CA ALA A 21 10.53 2.46 -2.43
C ALA A 21 11.43 2.23 -3.66
N TYR A 22 11.24 1.10 -4.37
CA TYR A 22 11.98 0.81 -5.60
C TYR A 22 11.73 1.88 -6.67
N LEU A 23 10.47 2.20 -6.95
CA LEU A 23 10.10 3.22 -7.96
C LEU A 23 10.64 4.60 -7.58
N ALA A 24 10.57 4.98 -6.30
CA ALA A 24 11.09 6.26 -5.83
C ALA A 24 12.61 6.39 -6.02
N LEU A 25 13.36 5.31 -5.83
CA LEU A 25 14.82 5.30 -6.04
C LEU A 25 15.19 5.21 -7.51
N LYS A 26 14.43 4.47 -8.31
CA LYS A 26 14.72 4.22 -9.73
C LYS A 26 14.29 5.38 -10.62
N ASP A 27 13.06 5.85 -10.46
CA ASP A 27 12.43 6.83 -11.34
C ASP A 27 12.59 8.27 -10.83
N ARG A 28 13.01 8.45 -9.58
CA ARG A 28 13.25 9.74 -8.91
C ARG A 28 12.10 10.75 -9.12
N PRO A 29 10.85 10.39 -8.74
CA PRO A 29 9.75 11.34 -8.82
C PRO A 29 10.02 12.54 -7.90
N ALA A 30 9.50 13.71 -8.30
CA ALA A 30 9.58 14.91 -7.47
C ALA A 30 8.75 14.77 -6.18
N ILE A 31 7.65 14.03 -6.27
CA ILE A 31 6.71 13.84 -5.15
C ILE A 31 6.38 12.37 -4.97
N VAL A 32 6.38 11.90 -3.71
CA VAL A 32 5.71 10.67 -3.30
C VAL A 32 4.59 11.03 -2.33
N ALA A 33 3.34 10.84 -2.76
CA ALA A 33 2.16 11.19 -1.98
C ALA A 33 1.44 9.93 -1.46
N ARG A 34 1.05 9.94 -0.18
CA ARG A 34 0.28 8.86 0.44
C ARG A 34 -1.20 9.17 0.41
N GLY A 35 -1.99 8.25 -0.14
CA GLY A 35 -3.44 8.16 -0.01
C GLY A 35 -3.85 6.97 0.86
N GLY A 36 -5.14 6.72 0.97
CA GLY A 36 -5.72 5.59 1.69
C GLY A 36 -6.22 5.93 3.09
N VAL A 37 -6.23 4.95 4.00
CA VAL A 37 -6.97 5.10 5.27
C VAL A 37 -6.14 5.80 6.34
N GLY A 38 -4.99 5.25 6.71
CA GLY A 38 -4.17 5.78 7.81
C GLY A 38 -3.23 4.73 8.41
N PRO A 39 -2.92 4.82 9.73
CA PRO A 39 -1.91 3.99 10.38
C PRO A 39 -2.31 2.52 10.60
N ASN A 40 -3.49 2.11 10.18
CA ASN A 40 -3.91 0.70 10.13
C ASN A 40 -3.23 -0.11 9.00
N ALA A 41 -2.52 0.55 8.07
CA ALA A 41 -1.73 -0.08 7.03
C ALA A 41 -0.24 0.00 7.35
N GLY A 42 0.45 -1.14 7.38
CA GLY A 42 1.90 -1.20 7.56
C GLY A 42 2.63 -1.48 6.25
N HIS A 43 3.59 -0.64 5.90
CA HIS A 43 4.43 -0.81 4.72
C HIS A 43 5.86 -1.13 5.13
N THR A 44 6.36 -2.26 4.69
CA THR A 44 7.73 -2.68 4.98
C THR A 44 8.65 -2.36 3.83
N VAL A 45 9.77 -1.71 4.12
CA VAL A 45 10.87 -1.42 3.21
C VAL A 45 12.15 -2.00 3.80
N ILE A 46 12.91 -2.75 2.98
CA ILE A 46 14.20 -3.31 3.39
C ILE A 46 15.27 -2.82 2.43
N VAL A 47 16.26 -2.14 2.95
CA VAL A 47 17.41 -1.63 2.19
C VAL A 47 18.67 -1.79 3.03
N ASP A 48 19.76 -2.28 2.43
CA ASP A 48 21.07 -2.49 3.06
C ASP A 48 20.95 -3.27 4.40
N GLY A 49 20.10 -4.29 4.42
CA GLY A 49 19.81 -5.12 5.59
C GLY A 49 18.95 -4.45 6.68
N LYS A 50 18.68 -3.15 6.58
CA LYS A 50 17.82 -2.42 7.54
C LYS A 50 16.36 -2.50 7.14
N LYS A 51 15.52 -2.89 8.09
CA LYS A 51 14.06 -2.98 7.92
C LYS A 51 13.37 -1.75 8.51
N TYR A 52 12.55 -1.11 7.68
CA TYR A 52 11.65 -0.04 8.09
C TYR A 52 10.21 -0.53 8.00
N SER A 53 9.43 -0.28 9.05
CA SER A 53 8.00 -0.63 9.10
C SER A 53 7.21 0.66 9.27
N LEU A 54 6.69 1.21 8.17
CA LEU A 54 6.06 2.53 8.11
C LEU A 54 4.54 2.39 8.05
N ARG A 55 3.85 3.28 8.76
CA ARG A 55 2.38 3.36 8.82
C ARG A 55 1.86 4.69 8.30
N MET A 56 2.68 5.76 8.39
CA MET A 56 2.31 7.13 8.02
C MET A 56 3.22 7.70 6.91
N ILE A 57 4.54 7.62 7.09
CA ILE A 57 5.50 8.17 6.12
C ILE A 57 5.41 7.40 4.80
N PRO A 58 5.33 8.10 3.63
CA PRO A 58 5.39 7.46 2.32
C PRO A 58 6.66 6.64 2.15
N SER A 59 6.54 5.44 1.55
CA SER A 59 7.65 4.50 1.39
C SER A 59 8.77 4.98 0.45
N GLY A 60 8.56 6.10 -0.24
CA GLY A 60 9.57 6.77 -1.05
C GLY A 60 10.62 7.56 -0.26
N PHE A 61 10.60 7.51 1.08
CA PHE A 61 11.48 8.27 1.97
C PHE A 61 12.98 8.07 1.72
N LEU A 62 13.37 6.96 1.11
CA LEU A 62 14.77 6.66 0.76
C LEU A 62 15.33 7.57 -0.36
N ASN A 63 14.48 8.10 -1.22
CA ASN A 63 14.90 9.13 -2.17
C ASN A 63 14.94 10.48 -1.45
N SER A 64 16.16 10.98 -1.18
CA SER A 64 16.37 12.24 -0.44
C SER A 64 15.91 13.49 -1.19
N GLU A 65 15.73 13.40 -2.49
CA GLU A 65 15.35 14.54 -3.34
C GLU A 65 13.83 14.72 -3.49
N CYS A 66 13.03 13.69 -3.14
CA CYS A 66 11.59 13.80 -3.31
C CYS A 66 10.91 14.47 -2.12
N ARG A 67 9.87 15.25 -2.41
CA ARG A 67 8.88 15.74 -1.46
C ARG A 67 7.99 14.58 -1.02
N LEU A 68 7.70 14.46 0.27
CA LEU A 68 6.82 13.43 0.83
C LEU A 68 5.53 14.09 1.32
N LEU A 69 4.40 13.63 0.81
CA LEU A 69 3.11 14.25 1.11
C LEU A 69 2.11 13.24 1.69
N ILE A 70 1.31 13.69 2.65
CA ILE A 70 0.17 12.95 3.20
C ILE A 70 -1.10 13.68 2.78
N GLY A 71 -1.90 13.03 1.93
CA GLY A 71 -3.09 13.63 1.33
C GLY A 71 -4.26 13.82 2.29
N PRO A 72 -5.21 14.75 1.99
CA PRO A 72 -6.33 15.11 2.86
C PRO A 72 -7.27 13.95 3.21
N GLY A 73 -7.23 12.88 2.43
CA GLY A 73 -8.01 11.66 2.68
C GLY A 73 -7.45 10.74 3.77
N VAL A 74 -6.21 10.94 4.22
CA VAL A 74 -5.49 10.06 5.15
C VAL A 74 -5.70 10.48 6.60
N SER A 75 -6.11 9.54 7.46
CA SER A 75 -6.19 9.77 8.90
C SER A 75 -4.79 9.75 9.50
N VAL A 76 -4.39 10.83 10.19
CA VAL A 76 -3.07 10.99 10.78
C VAL A 76 -3.09 10.65 12.26
N ASP A 77 -2.16 9.81 12.70
CA ASP A 77 -1.83 9.59 14.11
C ASP A 77 -0.54 10.38 14.43
N PRO A 78 -0.60 11.48 15.19
CA PRO A 78 0.57 12.32 15.47
C PRO A 78 1.68 11.58 16.20
N GLY A 79 1.34 10.63 17.08
CA GLY A 79 2.33 9.86 17.82
C GLY A 79 3.11 8.90 16.93
N VAL A 80 2.41 8.16 16.07
CA VAL A 80 3.04 7.29 15.07
C VAL A 80 3.89 8.11 14.11
N LEU A 81 3.37 9.23 13.63
CA LEU A 81 4.07 10.10 12.71
C LEU A 81 5.38 10.64 13.29
N ALA A 82 5.37 11.12 14.54
CA ALA A 82 6.57 11.64 15.20
C ALA A 82 7.68 10.58 15.29
N MET A 83 7.33 9.35 15.69
CA MET A 83 8.29 8.23 15.73
C MET A 83 8.88 7.91 14.35
N GLU A 84 8.04 7.93 13.30
CA GLU A 84 8.49 7.60 11.96
C GLU A 84 9.35 8.73 11.35
N ILE A 85 9.07 9.99 11.64
CA ILE A 85 9.93 11.13 11.28
C ILE A 85 11.33 10.96 11.88
N GLU A 86 11.43 10.59 13.16
CA GLU A 86 12.70 10.34 13.83
C GLU A 86 13.50 9.20 13.16
N ILE A 87 12.83 8.08 12.86
CA ILE A 87 13.47 6.90 12.26
C ILE A 87 13.94 7.17 10.81
N THR A 88 13.20 8.00 10.06
CA THR A 88 13.42 8.22 8.63
C THR A 88 14.18 9.51 8.30
N GLY A 89 14.22 10.47 9.24
CA GLY A 89 14.91 11.75 9.05
C GLY A 89 14.28 12.66 7.98
N VAL A 90 12.97 12.58 7.77
CA VAL A 90 12.28 13.28 6.67
C VAL A 90 11.69 14.64 7.05
N ASP A 91 11.98 15.16 8.23
CA ASP A 91 11.36 16.36 8.82
C ASP A 91 11.25 17.55 7.85
N SER A 92 12.33 17.86 7.12
CA SER A 92 12.40 19.04 6.24
C SER A 92 11.62 18.91 4.92
N ARG A 93 11.22 17.71 4.53
CA ARG A 93 10.59 17.43 3.21
C ARG A 93 9.23 16.74 3.32
N LEU A 94 8.68 16.65 4.55
CA LEU A 94 7.34 16.15 4.80
C LEU A 94 6.32 17.28 4.67
N GLY A 95 5.19 17.01 4.01
CA GLY A 95 4.00 17.85 3.97
C GLY A 95 2.76 17.07 4.34
N ILE A 96 1.87 17.70 5.09
CA ILE A 96 0.59 17.12 5.55
C ILE A 96 -0.52 18.08 5.17
N ASP A 97 -1.54 17.58 4.51
CA ASP A 97 -2.69 18.43 4.18
C ASP A 97 -3.42 18.90 5.45
N PRO A 98 -3.78 20.18 5.55
CA PRO A 98 -4.49 20.72 6.72
C PRO A 98 -5.84 20.04 6.99
N HIS A 99 -6.43 19.37 6.01
CA HIS A 99 -7.71 18.68 6.12
C HIS A 99 -7.58 17.20 6.51
N CYS A 100 -6.38 16.65 6.71
CA CYS A 100 -6.20 15.29 7.21
C CYS A 100 -6.94 15.13 8.56
N PRO A 101 -7.85 14.14 8.71
CA PRO A 101 -8.46 13.87 10.01
C PRO A 101 -7.42 13.32 10.98
N VAL A 102 -7.51 13.71 12.25
CA VAL A 102 -6.54 13.32 13.28
C VAL A 102 -7.11 12.24 14.18
N ILE A 103 -6.36 11.17 14.33
CA ILE A 103 -6.69 10.07 15.26
C ILE A 103 -6.34 10.54 16.68
N GLU A 104 -7.33 10.56 17.55
CA GLU A 104 -7.19 10.85 18.97
C GLU A 104 -7.30 9.55 19.79
N LYS A 105 -6.83 9.58 21.03
CA LYS A 105 -6.88 8.41 21.94
C LYS A 105 -8.29 7.81 22.05
N ARG A 106 -9.33 8.64 22.07
CA ARG A 106 -10.72 8.17 22.14
C ARG A 106 -11.13 7.29 20.94
N HIS A 107 -10.61 7.54 19.74
CA HIS A 107 -10.86 6.70 18.56
C HIS A 107 -10.25 5.31 18.72
N ILE A 108 -9.03 5.25 19.26
CA ILE A 108 -8.34 3.99 19.55
C ILE A 108 -9.10 3.20 20.64
N GLU A 109 -9.52 3.88 21.70
CA GLU A 109 -10.32 3.28 22.77
C GLU A 109 -11.64 2.75 22.23
N GLN A 110 -12.37 3.54 21.44
CA GLN A 110 -13.64 3.15 20.83
C GLN A 110 -13.51 1.89 19.98
N GLU A 111 -12.48 1.77 19.15
CA GLU A 111 -12.26 0.56 18.36
C GLU A 111 -11.94 -0.66 19.23
N ASN A 112 -11.14 -0.47 20.28
CA ASN A 112 -10.67 -1.58 21.13
C ASN A 112 -11.74 -2.11 22.07
N ILE A 113 -12.70 -1.29 22.51
CA ILE A 113 -13.83 -1.74 23.35
C ILE A 113 -14.99 -2.30 22.52
N SER A 114 -15.06 -2.03 21.23
CA SER A 114 -16.13 -2.52 20.35
C SER A 114 -15.98 -4.01 20.09
N GLU A 115 -16.89 -4.82 20.64
CA GLU A 115 -16.97 -6.26 20.34
C GLU A 115 -17.10 -6.51 18.84
N HIS A 116 -17.92 -5.71 18.15
CA HIS A 116 -18.12 -5.83 16.71
C HIS A 116 -16.83 -5.60 15.92
N LEU A 117 -16.13 -4.49 16.18
CA LEU A 117 -14.90 -4.14 15.44
C LEU A 117 -13.73 -5.05 15.83
N LYS A 118 -13.55 -5.32 17.12
CA LYS A 118 -12.40 -6.07 17.61
C LYS A 118 -12.53 -7.56 17.45
N ALA A 119 -13.61 -8.16 17.99
CA ALA A 119 -13.78 -9.59 18.02
C ALA A 119 -14.37 -10.14 16.71
N LYS A 120 -15.39 -9.50 16.13
CA LYS A 120 -16.05 -10.03 14.93
C LYS A 120 -15.33 -9.68 13.63
N LEU A 121 -14.84 -8.44 13.48
CA LEU A 121 -14.18 -8.00 12.24
C LEU A 121 -12.65 -8.15 12.29
N GLY A 122 -12.07 -8.22 13.48
CA GLY A 122 -10.63 -8.31 13.64
C GLY A 122 -9.91 -7.01 13.31
N SER A 123 -10.48 -5.84 13.69
CA SER A 123 -9.85 -4.54 13.51
C SER A 123 -8.44 -4.50 14.08
N THR A 124 -7.57 -3.68 13.49
CA THR A 124 -6.22 -3.40 13.99
C THR A 124 -6.24 -2.66 15.33
N GLY A 125 -7.34 -1.99 15.67
CA GLY A 125 -7.49 -1.18 16.87
C GLY A 125 -6.68 0.12 16.82
N SER A 126 -6.41 0.63 15.62
CA SER A 126 -5.62 1.85 15.40
C SER A 126 -6.43 3.14 15.46
N GLY A 127 -7.76 3.06 15.70
CA GLY A 127 -8.66 4.22 15.74
C GLY A 127 -9.05 4.76 14.36
N SER A 128 -8.57 4.14 13.28
CA SER A 128 -8.79 4.64 11.92
C SER A 128 -10.26 4.62 11.50
N GLY A 129 -11.01 3.56 11.84
CA GLY A 129 -12.43 3.44 11.50
C GLY A 129 -13.30 4.45 12.23
N ALA A 130 -13.06 4.63 13.54
CA ALA A 130 -13.75 5.62 14.36
C ALA A 130 -13.48 7.05 13.85
N CYS A 131 -12.23 7.36 13.53
CA CYS A 131 -11.82 8.65 12.98
C CYS A 131 -12.51 8.95 11.63
N VAL A 132 -12.58 7.96 10.73
CA VAL A 132 -13.28 8.09 9.44
C VAL A 132 -14.78 8.30 9.63
N ALA A 133 -15.41 7.60 10.59
CA ALA A 133 -16.82 7.79 10.90
C ALA A 133 -17.11 9.23 11.38
N GLU A 134 -16.29 9.76 12.27
CA GLU A 134 -16.41 11.17 12.71
C GLU A 134 -16.13 12.17 11.58
N ARG A 135 -15.21 11.83 10.66
CA ARG A 135 -15.00 12.65 9.46
C ARG A 135 -16.28 12.76 8.63
N ALA A 136 -17.00 11.65 8.45
CA ALA A 136 -18.28 11.65 7.74
C ALA A 136 -19.35 12.49 8.47
N LEU A 137 -19.34 12.49 9.81
CA LEU A 137 -20.19 13.34 10.64
C LEU A 137 -19.71 14.81 10.72
N ARG A 138 -18.51 15.13 10.23
CA ARG A 138 -17.87 16.47 10.21
C ARG A 138 -17.55 17.01 11.61
N THR A 139 -17.22 16.10 12.53
CA THR A 139 -16.92 16.44 13.94
C THR A 139 -15.47 16.16 14.33
N VAL A 140 -14.70 15.48 13.46
CA VAL A 140 -13.30 15.14 13.70
C VAL A 140 -12.40 16.38 13.66
N LYS A 141 -11.40 16.43 14.54
CA LYS A 141 -10.29 17.39 14.40
C LYS A 141 -9.48 17.09 13.14
N THR A 142 -8.98 18.15 12.52
CA THR A 142 -8.09 18.06 11.36
C THR A 142 -6.67 18.49 11.70
N ALA A 143 -5.72 18.21 10.82
CA ALA A 143 -4.29 18.44 11.07
C ALA A 143 -3.99 19.92 11.40
N LYS A 144 -4.71 20.88 10.81
CA LYS A 144 -4.58 22.33 11.12
C LYS A 144 -4.94 22.68 12.57
N ASP A 145 -5.72 21.84 13.23
CA ASP A 145 -6.16 22.07 14.62
C ASP A 145 -5.16 21.51 15.65
N VAL A 146 -4.05 20.94 15.19
CA VAL A 146 -3.01 20.26 16.01
C VAL A 146 -1.71 21.06 15.91
N PRO A 147 -1.30 21.79 16.98
CA PRO A 147 -0.13 22.67 16.93
C PRO A 147 1.17 21.96 16.56
N GLU A 148 1.36 20.72 17.00
CA GLU A 148 2.55 19.92 16.73
C GLU A 148 2.73 19.59 15.24
N LEU A 149 1.65 19.65 14.46
CA LEU A 149 1.66 19.40 13.02
C LEU A 149 1.82 20.68 12.20
N ALA A 150 1.75 21.87 12.81
CA ALA A 150 1.71 23.16 12.11
C ALA A 150 2.88 23.36 11.13
N LYS A 151 4.08 22.93 11.48
CA LYS A 151 5.27 23.06 10.62
C LYS A 151 5.24 22.20 9.35
N TYR A 152 4.33 21.23 9.26
CA TYR A 152 4.20 20.34 8.11
C TYR A 152 3.02 20.70 7.18
N MET A 153 2.27 21.76 7.48
CA MET A 153 1.10 22.11 6.66
C MET A 153 1.47 22.37 5.21
N ALA A 154 0.76 21.71 4.30
CA ALA A 154 0.99 21.77 2.86
C ALA A 154 -0.35 21.62 2.13
N ASP A 155 -0.60 22.41 1.10
CA ASP A 155 -1.71 22.18 0.17
C ASP A 155 -1.32 21.04 -0.78
N VAL A 156 -1.60 19.82 -0.35
CA VAL A 156 -1.20 18.61 -1.08
C VAL A 156 -1.81 18.53 -2.47
N PRO A 157 -3.12 18.80 -2.67
CA PRO A 157 -3.69 18.86 -4.01
C PRO A 157 -2.96 19.85 -4.94
N SER A 158 -2.64 21.05 -4.46
CA SER A 158 -1.92 22.05 -5.27
C SER A 158 -0.50 21.58 -5.59
N GLU A 159 0.30 21.15 -4.59
CA GLU A 159 1.67 20.67 -4.81
C GLU A 159 1.73 19.54 -5.84
N VAL A 160 0.82 18.55 -5.73
CA VAL A 160 0.79 17.38 -6.63
C VAL A 160 0.44 17.79 -8.06
N ASN A 161 -0.59 18.62 -8.24
CA ASN A 161 -1.03 19.03 -9.58
C ASN A 161 -0.03 19.98 -10.24
N GLU A 162 0.54 20.93 -9.51
CA GLU A 162 1.60 21.81 -10.02
C GLU A 162 2.85 21.05 -10.45
N ALA A 163 3.25 20.00 -9.72
CA ALA A 163 4.36 19.16 -10.13
C ALA A 163 4.10 18.50 -11.50
N LEU A 164 2.88 17.99 -11.70
CA LEU A 164 2.48 17.41 -12.98
C LEU A 164 2.42 18.44 -14.10
N ASP A 165 1.92 19.67 -13.83
CA ASP A 165 1.88 20.77 -14.82
C ASP A 165 3.30 21.20 -15.25
N LYS A 166 4.27 21.10 -14.35
CA LYS A 166 5.71 21.33 -14.63
C LYS A 166 6.39 20.13 -15.29
N GLY A 167 5.66 19.06 -15.63
CA GLY A 167 6.20 17.84 -16.23
C GLY A 167 7.03 16.98 -15.26
N MET A 168 6.92 17.20 -13.95
CA MET A 168 7.62 16.40 -12.94
C MET A 168 6.86 15.12 -12.61
N GLY A 169 7.58 14.06 -12.23
CA GLY A 169 7.00 12.77 -11.85
C GLY A 169 6.33 12.82 -10.47
N VAL A 170 5.16 12.18 -10.36
CA VAL A 170 4.43 11.99 -9.10
C VAL A 170 4.15 10.50 -8.91
N LEU A 171 4.48 9.98 -7.73
CA LEU A 171 4.17 8.61 -7.31
C LEU A 171 3.16 8.65 -6.17
N VAL A 172 2.03 7.97 -6.33
CA VAL A 172 0.98 7.92 -5.31
C VAL A 172 0.95 6.54 -4.68
N GLU A 173 1.07 6.49 -3.36
CA GLU A 173 1.08 5.27 -2.56
C GLU A 173 -0.28 5.04 -1.92
N GLY A 174 -0.97 3.97 -2.36
CA GLY A 174 -2.20 3.51 -1.72
C GLY A 174 -1.96 2.60 -0.52
N THR A 175 -3.02 2.32 0.23
CA THR A 175 -3.00 1.42 1.40
C THR A 175 -3.93 0.24 1.20
N GLN A 176 -3.81 -0.79 2.07
CA GLN A 176 -4.59 -2.04 2.03
C GLN A 176 -4.54 -2.75 0.66
N GLY A 177 -5.63 -3.37 0.26
CA GLY A 177 -5.80 -4.04 -1.03
C GLY A 177 -7.27 -4.03 -1.44
N THR A 178 -7.53 -4.27 -2.71
CA THR A 178 -8.84 -4.14 -3.37
C THR A 178 -9.99 -4.82 -2.59
N TYR A 179 -9.74 -6.01 -2.02
CA TYR A 179 -10.78 -6.76 -1.28
C TYR A 179 -10.96 -6.33 0.16
N LEU A 180 -10.22 -5.31 0.60
CA LEU A 180 -10.47 -4.57 1.83
C LEU A 180 -11.17 -3.23 1.59
N SER A 181 -11.52 -2.88 0.34
CA SER A 181 -12.35 -1.71 0.02
C SER A 181 -13.71 -1.79 0.72
N LEU A 182 -14.19 -0.66 1.22
CA LEU A 182 -15.50 -0.56 1.83
C LEU A 182 -16.63 -0.87 0.83
N TYR A 183 -16.45 -0.50 -0.44
CA TYR A 183 -17.48 -0.64 -1.48
C TYR A 183 -17.34 -1.93 -2.30
N HIS A 184 -16.11 -2.37 -2.57
CA HIS A 184 -15.83 -3.45 -3.50
C HIS A 184 -15.24 -4.70 -2.84
N GLY A 185 -14.93 -4.59 -1.55
CA GLY A 185 -14.33 -5.67 -0.76
C GLY A 185 -15.35 -6.65 -0.17
N THR A 186 -14.89 -7.38 0.82
CA THR A 186 -15.67 -8.45 1.48
C THR A 186 -16.45 -7.93 2.68
N TYR A 187 -17.32 -6.94 2.48
CA TYR A 187 -18.13 -6.35 3.54
C TYR A 187 -18.84 -7.43 4.39
N PRO A 188 -18.88 -7.35 5.73
CA PRO A 188 -18.35 -6.25 6.56
C PRO A 188 -16.85 -6.37 6.91
N TYR A 189 -16.15 -7.38 6.43
CA TYR A 189 -14.74 -7.66 6.70
C TYR A 189 -13.83 -6.84 5.77
N CYS A 190 -13.90 -5.52 5.88
CA CYS A 190 -13.16 -4.56 5.05
C CYS A 190 -12.62 -3.41 5.91
N THR A 191 -11.89 -2.50 5.28
CA THR A 191 -11.46 -1.25 5.93
C THR A 191 -12.56 -0.19 5.87
N SER A 192 -12.36 0.95 6.52
CA SER A 192 -13.36 2.00 6.69
C SER A 192 -13.56 2.93 5.50
N LYS A 193 -12.75 2.76 4.42
CA LYS A 193 -12.84 3.57 3.19
C LYS A 193 -12.73 2.68 1.96
N ASP A 194 -13.08 3.24 0.79
CA ASP A 194 -12.61 2.68 -0.47
C ASP A 194 -11.11 2.90 -0.62
N VAL A 195 -10.42 1.90 -1.19
CA VAL A 195 -8.96 1.88 -1.37
C VAL A 195 -8.55 1.47 -2.79
N CYS A 196 -9.50 1.49 -3.72
CA CYS A 196 -9.21 1.34 -5.14
C CYS A 196 -8.52 2.61 -5.68
N ALA A 197 -7.89 2.51 -6.85
CA ALA A 197 -7.07 3.58 -7.41
C ALA A 197 -7.81 4.93 -7.49
N SER A 198 -9.10 4.93 -7.87
CA SER A 198 -9.92 6.15 -7.95
C SER A 198 -10.05 6.86 -6.59
N ALA A 199 -10.25 6.10 -5.51
CA ALA A 199 -10.32 6.66 -4.16
C ALA A 199 -8.96 7.17 -3.68
N ILE A 200 -7.88 6.46 -4.00
CA ILE A 200 -6.51 6.88 -3.70
C ILE A 200 -6.17 8.21 -4.42
N CYS A 201 -6.60 8.38 -5.67
CA CYS A 201 -6.47 9.65 -6.38
C CYS A 201 -7.22 10.78 -5.67
N SER A 202 -8.47 10.53 -5.27
CA SER A 202 -9.28 11.49 -4.50
C SER A 202 -8.62 11.87 -3.17
N ASP A 203 -7.98 10.91 -2.50
CA ASP A 203 -7.31 11.13 -1.21
C ASP A 203 -6.12 12.10 -1.29
N VAL A 204 -5.54 12.29 -2.46
CA VAL A 204 -4.41 13.21 -2.69
C VAL A 204 -4.78 14.40 -3.60
N GLY A 205 -6.06 14.53 -3.97
CA GLY A 205 -6.56 15.64 -4.78
C GLY A 205 -6.21 15.55 -6.26
N LEU A 206 -6.03 14.34 -6.81
CA LEU A 206 -5.81 14.10 -8.23
C LEU A 206 -7.10 13.84 -8.98
N GLY A 207 -7.31 14.55 -10.10
CA GLY A 207 -8.33 14.21 -11.08
C GLY A 207 -7.98 12.91 -11.84
N PRO A 208 -8.97 12.08 -12.25
CA PRO A 208 -8.69 10.79 -12.88
C PRO A 208 -7.90 10.88 -14.20
N THR A 209 -8.04 11.96 -14.93
CA THR A 209 -7.33 12.21 -16.21
C THR A 209 -5.85 12.61 -16.03
N ARG A 210 -5.40 12.83 -14.79
CA ARG A 210 -4.00 13.16 -14.48
C ARG A 210 -3.13 11.92 -14.29
N VAL A 211 -3.76 10.74 -14.14
CA VAL A 211 -3.07 9.47 -13.92
C VAL A 211 -2.62 8.88 -15.24
N SER A 212 -1.31 8.60 -15.36
CA SER A 212 -0.74 7.92 -16.52
C SER A 212 -0.74 6.42 -16.35
N ASP A 213 -0.41 5.96 -15.14
CA ASP A 213 -0.27 4.53 -14.81
C ASP A 213 -0.91 4.16 -13.50
N VAL A 214 -1.49 2.98 -13.45
CA VAL A 214 -1.94 2.31 -12.24
C VAL A 214 -1.17 0.99 -12.10
N THR A 215 -0.25 0.94 -11.15
CA THR A 215 0.51 -0.26 -10.81
C THR A 215 -0.24 -1.07 -9.75
N LEU A 216 -0.81 -2.21 -10.16
CA LEU A 216 -1.47 -3.14 -9.25
C LEU A 216 -0.46 -4.09 -8.64
N VAL A 217 -0.28 -4.03 -7.33
CA VAL A 217 0.64 -4.95 -6.64
C VAL A 217 -0.10 -6.24 -6.28
N LEU A 218 0.38 -7.35 -6.81
CA LEU A 218 -0.06 -8.71 -6.48
C LEU A 218 1.07 -9.45 -5.77
N LYS A 219 0.72 -10.43 -4.99
CA LYS A 219 1.66 -11.38 -4.37
C LYS A 219 1.46 -12.76 -4.98
N SER A 220 2.51 -13.56 -5.11
CA SER A 220 2.46 -14.88 -5.73
C SER A 220 1.53 -15.90 -5.06
N PHE A 221 1.01 -15.57 -3.89
CA PHE A 221 -0.06 -16.26 -3.17
C PHE A 221 -0.90 -15.23 -2.39
N VAL A 222 -2.11 -15.59 -2.00
CA VAL A 222 -3.00 -14.66 -1.30
C VAL A 222 -2.83 -14.80 0.20
N THR A 223 -2.78 -13.70 0.94
CA THR A 223 -2.83 -13.72 2.41
C THR A 223 -3.86 -12.73 2.94
N ARG A 224 -4.38 -13.01 4.12
CA ARG A 224 -5.32 -12.15 4.81
C ARG A 224 -5.06 -12.10 6.32
N VAL A 225 -4.99 -10.90 6.87
CA VAL A 225 -5.06 -10.65 8.32
C VAL A 225 -6.51 -10.37 8.70
N GLY A 226 -6.93 -10.80 9.89
CA GLY A 226 -8.29 -10.60 10.36
C GLY A 226 -9.29 -11.61 9.81
N GLU A 227 -10.56 -11.36 10.09
CA GLU A 227 -11.64 -12.27 9.78
C GLU A 227 -12.17 -12.10 8.34
N GLY A 228 -13.14 -12.89 7.99
CA GLY A 228 -13.81 -12.87 6.69
C GLY A 228 -13.29 -13.91 5.70
N PRO A 229 -13.92 -14.01 4.53
CA PRO A 229 -13.67 -15.08 3.57
C PRO A 229 -12.28 -14.97 2.94
N LEU A 230 -11.62 -16.12 2.78
CA LEU A 230 -10.40 -16.29 2.00
C LEU A 230 -10.60 -17.53 1.11
N PRO A 231 -10.99 -17.36 -0.17
CA PRO A 231 -11.19 -18.48 -1.09
C PRO A 231 -9.94 -19.34 -1.19
N GLY A 232 -10.11 -20.65 -1.09
CA GLY A 232 -8.98 -21.60 -1.18
C GLY A 232 -8.05 -21.58 0.03
N GLN A 233 -8.49 -21.08 1.19
CA GLN A 233 -7.68 -21.03 2.41
C GLN A 233 -7.06 -22.39 2.73
N LEU A 234 -5.75 -22.39 2.94
CA LEU A 234 -4.97 -23.56 3.33
C LEU A 234 -5.01 -23.79 4.84
N SER A 235 -4.78 -25.04 5.25
CA SER A 235 -4.53 -25.35 6.66
C SER A 235 -3.21 -24.70 7.12
N ARG A 236 -3.09 -24.46 8.43
CA ARG A 236 -1.87 -23.90 9.02
C ARG A 236 -0.63 -24.74 8.71
N ASP A 237 -0.78 -26.07 8.76
CA ASP A 237 0.32 -27.01 8.47
C ASP A 237 0.75 -26.94 7.00
N GLU A 238 -0.18 -26.76 6.08
CA GLU A 238 0.15 -26.57 4.66
C GLU A 238 0.85 -25.23 4.41
N VAL A 239 0.42 -24.18 5.08
CA VAL A 239 1.09 -22.86 5.02
C VAL A 239 2.53 -22.95 5.52
N LEU A 240 2.76 -23.67 6.64
CA LEU A 240 4.09 -23.89 7.19
C LEU A 240 4.97 -24.72 6.22
N ARG A 241 4.44 -25.83 5.67
CA ARG A 241 5.18 -26.67 4.70
C ARG A 241 5.61 -25.92 3.45
N ARG A 242 4.81 -24.93 3.01
CA ARG A 242 5.13 -24.07 1.86
C ARG A 242 6.06 -22.92 2.18
N GLY A 243 6.35 -22.65 3.44
CA GLY A 243 7.12 -21.47 3.85
C GLY A 243 6.34 -20.14 3.66
N TRP A 244 5.01 -20.17 3.64
CA TRP A 244 4.14 -19.02 3.39
C TRP A 244 3.64 -18.35 4.68
N MET A 245 4.19 -18.76 5.83
CA MET A 245 3.82 -18.16 7.10
C MET A 245 4.29 -16.72 7.19
N GLU A 246 3.37 -15.81 7.42
CA GLU A 246 3.61 -14.38 7.56
C GLU A 246 2.86 -13.80 8.75
N TYR A 247 3.34 -12.65 9.21
CA TYR A 247 2.74 -11.91 10.31
C TYR A 247 2.41 -10.47 9.91
N GLY A 248 1.31 -9.94 10.41
CA GLY A 248 0.87 -8.58 10.14
C GLY A 248 1.85 -7.54 10.68
N THR A 249 2.29 -6.60 9.86
CA THR A 249 3.27 -5.56 10.23
C THR A 249 2.79 -4.69 11.41
N VAL A 250 1.48 -4.41 11.49
CA VAL A 250 0.89 -3.56 12.54
C VAL A 250 0.53 -4.36 13.80
N THR A 251 -0.05 -5.55 13.60
CA THR A 251 -0.69 -6.30 14.69
C THR A 251 0.12 -7.48 15.18
N GLY A 252 1.14 -7.90 14.43
CA GLY A 252 1.89 -9.14 14.71
C GLY A 252 1.07 -10.43 14.56
N ARG A 253 -0.22 -10.35 14.15
CA ARG A 253 -1.10 -11.52 13.99
C ARG A 253 -0.67 -12.36 12.81
N GLU A 254 -0.80 -13.69 12.95
CA GLU A 254 -0.58 -14.67 11.90
C GLU A 254 -1.53 -14.40 10.72
N ARG A 255 -1.02 -14.50 9.50
CA ARG A 255 -1.82 -14.36 8.29
C ARG A 255 -2.30 -15.71 7.81
N ARG A 256 -3.59 -15.82 7.49
CA ARG A 256 -4.14 -16.93 6.73
C ARG A 256 -3.65 -16.84 5.30
N ALA A 257 -3.42 -17.97 4.63
CA ALA A 257 -2.92 -18.00 3.26
C ALA A 257 -3.76 -18.90 2.36
N ALA A 258 -3.75 -18.58 1.07
CA ALA A 258 -4.38 -19.35 0.00
C ALA A 258 -3.48 -19.30 -1.26
N PRO A 259 -3.60 -20.25 -2.20
CA PRO A 259 -2.96 -20.16 -3.51
C PRO A 259 -3.37 -18.86 -4.24
N PHE A 260 -2.59 -18.47 -5.25
CA PHE A 260 -2.93 -17.36 -6.11
C PHE A 260 -4.29 -17.57 -6.77
N ASP A 261 -5.16 -16.57 -6.69
CA ASP A 261 -6.51 -16.61 -7.26
C ASP A 261 -6.61 -15.68 -8.47
N PHE A 262 -6.70 -16.26 -9.65
CA PHE A 262 -6.78 -15.54 -10.91
C PHE A 262 -8.10 -14.76 -11.07
N ASN A 263 -9.21 -15.23 -10.48
CA ASN A 263 -10.48 -14.51 -10.51
C ASN A 263 -10.40 -13.22 -9.68
N LEU A 264 -9.79 -13.32 -8.50
CA LEU A 264 -9.52 -12.14 -7.68
C LEU A 264 -8.59 -11.17 -8.42
N ALA A 265 -7.52 -11.66 -9.07
CA ALA A 265 -6.59 -10.82 -9.81
C ALA A 265 -7.28 -10.08 -10.98
N ARG A 266 -8.06 -10.78 -11.82
CA ARG A 266 -8.83 -10.16 -12.92
C ARG A 266 -9.78 -9.08 -12.43
N ARG A 267 -10.54 -9.37 -11.37
CA ARG A 267 -11.46 -8.39 -10.80
C ARG A 267 -10.73 -7.18 -10.23
N ALA A 268 -9.60 -7.38 -9.57
CA ALA A 268 -8.79 -6.28 -9.03
C ALA A 268 -8.22 -5.40 -10.16
N VAL A 269 -7.73 -6.00 -11.26
CA VAL A 269 -7.30 -5.27 -12.46
C VAL A 269 -8.44 -4.39 -13.00
N MET A 270 -9.63 -4.95 -13.13
CA MET A 270 -10.81 -4.23 -13.61
C MET A 270 -11.19 -3.06 -12.70
N LEU A 271 -11.32 -3.28 -11.39
CA LEU A 271 -11.75 -2.28 -10.42
C LEU A 271 -10.78 -1.11 -10.29
N ASN A 272 -9.49 -1.37 -10.44
CA ASN A 272 -8.46 -0.35 -10.34
C ASN A 272 -8.10 0.29 -11.69
N GLY A 273 -8.58 -0.22 -12.81
CA GLY A 273 -8.14 0.21 -14.13
C GLY A 273 -6.63 0.02 -14.32
N ALA A 274 -6.08 -1.07 -13.76
CA ALA A 274 -4.64 -1.30 -13.74
C ALA A 274 -4.04 -1.31 -15.15
N THR A 275 -2.94 -0.58 -15.35
CA THR A 275 -2.19 -0.56 -16.61
C THR A 275 -1.08 -1.60 -16.61
N GLN A 276 -0.57 -1.94 -15.44
CA GLN A 276 0.52 -2.89 -15.24
C GLN A 276 0.43 -3.58 -13.86
N ILE A 277 1.14 -4.68 -13.70
CA ILE A 277 1.21 -5.48 -12.47
C ILE A 277 2.63 -5.47 -11.94
N ALA A 278 2.75 -5.29 -10.62
CA ALA A 278 3.95 -5.61 -9.85
C ALA A 278 3.70 -6.90 -9.06
N LEU A 279 4.40 -7.97 -9.39
CA LEU A 279 4.29 -9.26 -8.72
C LEU A 279 5.40 -9.41 -7.69
N THR A 280 5.05 -9.65 -6.43
CA THR A 280 6.02 -9.85 -5.34
C THR A 280 6.08 -11.31 -4.90
N LYS A 281 7.18 -11.65 -4.22
CA LYS A 281 7.39 -12.95 -3.57
C LYS A 281 7.37 -14.15 -4.52
N ILE A 282 7.91 -13.99 -5.72
CA ILE A 282 8.09 -15.10 -6.66
C ILE A 282 9.05 -16.17 -6.09
N ASP A 283 10.00 -15.75 -5.27
CA ASP A 283 10.95 -16.58 -4.54
C ASP A 283 10.29 -17.57 -3.57
N LEU A 284 9.08 -17.30 -3.09
CA LEU A 284 8.35 -18.21 -2.20
C LEU A 284 7.59 -19.33 -2.93
N ILE A 285 7.38 -19.21 -4.23
CA ILE A 285 6.78 -20.27 -5.07
C ILE A 285 7.80 -20.94 -6.00
N SER A 286 8.92 -20.27 -6.22
CA SER A 286 10.08 -20.78 -6.98
C SER A 286 11.35 -20.30 -6.26
N PRO A 287 11.87 -21.09 -5.29
CA PRO A 287 13.02 -20.70 -4.47
C PRO A 287 14.27 -20.31 -5.26
N GLU A 288 14.44 -20.93 -6.43
CA GLU A 288 15.58 -20.66 -7.34
C GLU A 288 15.49 -19.26 -7.96
N ALA A 289 14.34 -18.57 -7.88
CA ALA A 289 14.19 -17.18 -8.31
C ALA A 289 14.73 -16.19 -7.28
N SER A 290 15.16 -16.64 -6.11
CA SER A 290 15.62 -15.75 -5.03
C SER A 290 16.86 -14.95 -5.45
N GLY A 291 16.74 -13.61 -5.39
CA GLY A 291 17.81 -12.69 -5.75
C GLY A 291 18.11 -12.53 -7.23
N VAL A 292 17.38 -13.23 -8.11
CA VAL A 292 17.51 -13.08 -9.56
C VAL A 292 17.11 -11.68 -9.99
N ARG A 293 17.87 -11.07 -10.92
CA ARG A 293 17.67 -9.66 -11.36
C ARG A 293 17.40 -9.53 -12.86
N SER A 294 17.43 -10.61 -13.60
CA SER A 294 17.09 -10.68 -15.03
C SER A 294 15.94 -11.64 -15.27
N TYR A 295 15.01 -11.27 -16.15
CA TYR A 295 13.87 -12.13 -16.49
C TYR A 295 14.34 -13.43 -17.18
N GLU A 296 15.40 -13.36 -17.97
CA GLU A 296 15.99 -14.48 -18.70
C GLU A 296 16.49 -15.56 -17.75
N GLU A 297 17.01 -15.17 -16.59
CA GLU A 297 17.56 -16.08 -15.57
C GLU A 297 16.50 -16.71 -14.66
N LEU A 298 15.24 -16.23 -14.75
CA LEU A 298 14.17 -16.84 -13.97
C LEU A 298 13.96 -18.32 -14.34
N PRO A 299 13.68 -19.18 -13.35
CA PRO A 299 13.27 -20.56 -13.59
C PRO A 299 12.02 -20.64 -14.49
N VAL A 300 11.95 -21.69 -15.29
CA VAL A 300 10.82 -21.93 -16.23
C VAL A 300 9.47 -21.84 -15.51
N LYS A 301 9.34 -22.47 -14.36
CA LYS A 301 8.12 -22.45 -13.54
C LYS A 301 7.69 -21.03 -13.12
N ALA A 302 8.65 -20.17 -12.82
CA ALA A 302 8.37 -18.77 -12.48
C ALA A 302 7.89 -17.98 -13.70
N LYS A 303 8.52 -18.21 -14.87
CA LYS A 303 8.11 -17.59 -16.14
C LYS A 303 6.70 -18.02 -16.54
N GLU A 304 6.40 -19.32 -16.53
CA GLU A 304 5.06 -19.85 -16.83
C GLU A 304 3.99 -19.27 -15.91
N PHE A 305 4.30 -19.08 -14.64
CA PHE A 305 3.36 -18.45 -13.70
C PHE A 305 3.11 -16.96 -14.02
N ILE A 306 4.17 -16.22 -14.38
CA ILE A 306 4.07 -14.82 -14.79
C ILE A 306 3.27 -14.72 -16.08
N GLU A 307 3.58 -15.50 -17.11
CA GLU A 307 2.89 -15.53 -18.39
C GLU A 307 1.40 -15.87 -18.22
N ARG A 308 1.08 -16.79 -17.31
CA ARG A 308 -0.30 -17.10 -16.97
C ARG A 308 -1.01 -15.92 -16.33
N ILE A 309 -0.36 -15.15 -15.42
CA ILE A 309 -0.95 -13.94 -14.86
C ILE A 309 -1.21 -12.92 -15.97
N GLU A 310 -0.25 -12.69 -16.85
CA GLU A 310 -0.38 -11.77 -17.98
C GLU A 310 -1.54 -12.18 -18.91
N GLY A 311 -1.64 -13.45 -19.28
CA GLY A 311 -2.71 -13.98 -20.10
C GLY A 311 -4.10 -13.89 -19.45
N GLU A 312 -4.20 -14.24 -18.16
CA GLU A 312 -5.48 -14.21 -17.43
C GLU A 312 -5.97 -12.80 -17.10
N THR A 313 -5.05 -11.85 -16.91
CA THR A 313 -5.38 -10.47 -16.53
C THR A 313 -5.36 -9.50 -17.69
N MET A 314 -4.79 -9.88 -18.84
CA MET A 314 -4.54 -9.02 -20.00
C MET A 314 -3.75 -7.76 -19.63
N ARG A 315 -2.82 -7.89 -18.68
CA ARG A 315 -1.94 -6.81 -18.24
C ARG A 315 -0.51 -7.32 -18.07
N PRO A 316 0.51 -6.53 -18.48
CA PRO A 316 1.90 -6.94 -18.33
C PRO A 316 2.32 -6.98 -16.86
N VAL A 317 3.10 -7.98 -16.48
CA VAL A 317 3.83 -8.02 -15.22
C VAL A 317 5.17 -7.34 -15.44
N THR A 318 5.24 -6.07 -15.10
CA THR A 318 6.41 -5.23 -15.40
C THR A 318 7.45 -5.20 -14.29
N LEU A 319 7.04 -5.45 -13.04
CA LEU A 319 7.92 -5.49 -11.87
C LEU A 319 7.77 -6.85 -11.18
N ILE A 320 8.91 -7.52 -10.92
CA ILE A 320 8.90 -8.85 -10.30
C ILE A 320 9.85 -8.85 -9.10
N GLY A 321 9.29 -8.96 -7.89
CA GLY A 321 10.04 -9.05 -6.64
C GLY A 321 10.53 -10.47 -6.40
N THR A 322 11.84 -10.64 -6.34
CA THR A 322 12.56 -11.91 -6.23
C THR A 322 13.18 -12.15 -4.84
N GLY A 323 12.87 -11.32 -3.87
CA GLY A 323 13.37 -11.43 -2.50
C GLY A 323 12.89 -10.30 -1.60
N PRO A 324 13.35 -10.22 -0.35
CA PRO A 324 12.86 -9.26 0.63
C PRO A 324 13.40 -7.83 0.45
N SER A 325 14.61 -7.65 -0.11
CA SER A 325 15.21 -6.33 -0.29
C SER A 325 14.49 -5.51 -1.35
N THR A 326 14.50 -4.19 -1.19
CA THR A 326 13.97 -3.25 -2.20
C THR A 326 14.57 -3.49 -3.58
N PHE A 327 15.84 -3.86 -3.66
CA PHE A 327 16.55 -4.10 -4.91
C PHE A 327 16.47 -5.55 -5.43
N ASP A 328 15.86 -6.48 -4.70
CA ASP A 328 15.55 -7.82 -5.23
C ASP A 328 14.35 -7.72 -6.17
N MET A 329 14.61 -7.14 -7.36
CA MET A 329 13.58 -6.72 -8.31
C MET A 329 14.08 -6.90 -9.75
N ILE A 330 13.22 -7.46 -10.60
CA ILE A 330 13.34 -7.43 -12.05
C ILE A 330 12.40 -6.33 -12.56
N ASP A 331 12.92 -5.40 -13.35
CA ASP A 331 12.17 -4.29 -13.96
C ASP A 331 12.12 -4.50 -15.48
N ARG A 332 10.91 -4.77 -15.98
CA ARG A 332 10.62 -5.02 -17.41
C ARG A 332 9.95 -3.83 -18.09
N ARG A 333 9.82 -2.67 -17.43
CA ARG A 333 9.08 -1.51 -17.96
C ARG A 333 9.73 -0.88 -19.19
N HIS A 334 11.01 -1.09 -19.41
CA HIS A 334 11.79 -0.49 -20.50
C HIS A 334 12.24 -1.53 -21.56
N ARG A 335 11.51 -2.63 -21.72
CA ARG A 335 11.75 -3.53 -22.85
C ARG A 335 11.02 -2.96 -24.07
N GLU A 336 11.82 -2.60 -25.08
CA GLU A 336 11.37 -2.35 -26.46
C GLU A 336 10.77 -3.62 -27.08
#